data_dcbb11f7950d1967ead55c2871507bb9
#
_entry.id   dcbb11f7950d1967ead55c2871507bb9
#
_cell.length_a   1.000
_cell.length_b   1.000
_cell.length_c   1.000
_cell.angle_alpha   90.00
_cell.angle_beta   90.00
_cell.angle_gamma   90.00
#
_symmetry.space_group_name_H-M   'P 1'
#
loop_
_entity.id
_entity.type
_entity.pdbx_description
1 polymer ?
#
loop_
_entity_poly.entity_id
_entity_poly.type
_entity_poly.pdbx_seq_one_letter_code
_entity_poly.pdbx_strand_id
1 'polypeptide(L)'
;MARSRWAFGIAVLFTAVFFVDFCALVFQCGCRSLWNGISTYCNIHAASGPHCPWCEHPLAGGGVAFGAALLAQWAAFFLPNHVSFGKRLWQRCALAVVAFPLAAAAVALVQGLVWGYWQ
;
A
#
# COMPACT_ATOMS: atom_id res chain seq x y z
N MET A 1 7.22 -17.87 18.24
CA MET A 1 7.60 -16.44 18.18
C MET A 1 8.41 -16.12 16.93
N ALA A 2 9.57 -16.76 16.70
CA ALA A 2 10.37 -16.53 15.49
C ALA A 2 9.59 -16.82 14.20
N ARG A 3 8.81 -17.92 14.19
CA ARG A 3 8.02 -18.32 13.03
C ARG A 3 6.99 -17.25 12.62
N SER A 4 6.32 -16.62 13.57
CA SER A 4 5.33 -15.59 13.26
C SER A 4 6.00 -14.30 12.76
N ARG A 5 7.18 -13.96 13.26
CA ARG A 5 7.94 -12.80 12.76
C ARG A 5 8.38 -13.00 11.31
N TRP A 6 8.84 -14.19 10.97
CA TRP A 6 9.21 -14.54 9.60
C TRP A 6 7.98 -14.49 8.66
N ALA A 7 6.87 -15.05 9.12
CA ALA A 7 5.63 -15.05 8.34
C ALA A 7 5.14 -13.61 8.10
N PHE A 8 5.20 -12.76 9.11
CA PHE A 8 4.87 -11.35 8.96
C PHE A 8 5.81 -10.64 7.97
N GLY A 9 7.12 -10.89 8.10
CA GLY A 9 8.11 -10.35 7.18
C GLY A 9 7.84 -10.72 5.73
N ILE A 10 7.49 -11.97 5.47
CA ILE A 10 7.14 -12.45 4.13
C ILE A 10 5.88 -11.75 3.61
N ALA A 11 4.86 -11.59 4.44
CA ALA A 11 3.64 -10.89 4.06
C ALA A 11 3.92 -9.43 3.70
N VAL A 12 4.77 -8.75 4.49
CA VAL A 12 5.19 -7.37 4.22
C VAL A 12 5.93 -7.28 2.89
N LEU A 13 6.90 -8.17 2.66
CA LEU A 13 7.66 -8.17 1.41
C LEU A 13 6.76 -8.40 0.20
N PHE A 14 5.84 -9.35 0.32
CA PHE A 14 4.89 -9.65 -0.76
C PHE A 14 4.06 -8.43 -1.13
N THR A 15 3.48 -7.75 -0.14
CA THR A 15 2.65 -6.57 -0.39
C THR A 15 3.47 -5.37 -0.82
N ALA A 16 4.66 -5.18 -0.25
CA ALA A 16 5.52 -4.05 -0.58
C ALA A 16 5.99 -4.06 -2.05
N VAL A 17 6.27 -5.25 -2.58
CA VAL A 17 6.66 -5.40 -3.99
C VAL A 17 5.57 -4.89 -4.93
N PHE A 18 4.30 -5.07 -4.57
CA PHE A 18 3.15 -4.67 -5.39
C PHE A 18 2.62 -3.27 -5.07
N PHE A 19 3.29 -2.53 -4.17
CA PHE A 19 2.82 -1.19 -3.79
C PHE A 19 2.78 -0.23 -4.98
N VAL A 20 3.79 -0.27 -5.84
CA VAL A 20 3.86 0.58 -7.04
C VAL A 20 2.76 0.20 -8.03
N ASP A 21 2.53 -1.10 -8.22
CA ASP A 21 1.43 -1.58 -9.07
C ASP A 21 0.08 -1.12 -8.52
N PHE A 22 -0.07 -1.13 -7.21
CA PHE A 22 -1.28 -0.65 -6.55
C PHE A 22 -1.47 0.85 -6.74
N CYS A 23 -0.39 1.63 -6.65
CA CYS A 23 -0.41 3.06 -6.97
C CYS A 23 -0.94 3.30 -8.38
N ALA A 24 -0.42 2.54 -9.35
CA ALA A 24 -0.86 2.64 -10.74
C ALA A 24 -2.33 2.29 -10.91
N LEU A 25 -2.80 1.30 -10.17
CA LEU A 25 -4.20 0.87 -10.21
C LEU A 25 -5.15 1.94 -9.67
N VAL A 26 -4.80 2.55 -8.55
CA VAL A 26 -5.65 3.54 -7.87
C VAL A 26 -5.66 4.88 -8.60
N PHE A 27 -4.48 5.39 -8.96
CA PHE A 27 -4.34 6.72 -9.57
C PHE A 27 -4.27 6.69 -11.09
N GLN A 28 -4.09 5.51 -11.68
CA GLN A 28 -3.91 5.35 -13.13
C GLN A 28 -2.84 6.30 -13.68
N CYS A 29 -1.75 6.42 -12.92
CA CYS A 29 -0.70 7.41 -13.18
C CYS A 29 0.34 6.93 -14.18
N GLY A 30 0.29 5.66 -14.59
CA GLY A 30 1.25 5.09 -15.53
C GLY A 30 2.47 4.45 -14.88
N CYS A 31 2.58 4.45 -13.54
CA CYS A 31 3.65 3.74 -12.84
C CYS A 31 3.61 2.26 -13.18
N ARG A 32 4.77 1.63 -13.17
CA ARG A 32 4.92 0.21 -13.48
C ARG A 32 5.60 -0.52 -12.32
N SER A 33 5.56 -1.85 -12.38
CA SER A 33 6.20 -2.71 -11.40
C SER A 33 7.66 -2.34 -11.16
N LEU A 34 8.20 -2.76 -10.01
CA LEU A 34 9.59 -2.50 -9.66
C LEU A 34 10.58 -2.96 -10.75
N TRP A 35 10.23 -4.01 -11.48
CA TRP A 35 11.06 -4.55 -12.56
C TRP A 35 10.78 -3.94 -13.94
N ASN A 36 9.83 -3.02 -14.05
CA ASN A 36 9.39 -2.43 -15.32
C ASN A 36 9.53 -0.91 -15.38
N GLY A 37 10.39 -0.33 -14.55
CA GLY A 37 10.73 1.09 -14.62
C GLY A 37 10.09 1.98 -13.56
N ILE A 38 9.33 1.43 -12.64
CA ILE A 38 8.72 2.14 -11.49
C ILE A 38 7.96 3.39 -11.95
N SER A 39 8.50 4.56 -11.67
CA SER A 39 7.85 5.85 -11.96
C SER A 39 8.29 6.48 -13.28
N THR A 40 9.04 5.77 -14.12
CA THR A 40 9.54 6.30 -15.39
C THR A 40 8.40 6.78 -16.29
N TYR A 41 7.27 6.08 -16.27
CA TYR A 41 6.10 6.38 -17.09
C TYR A 41 4.99 7.09 -16.32
N CYS A 42 5.29 7.55 -15.08
CA CYS A 42 4.31 8.21 -14.24
C CYS A 42 3.92 9.58 -14.81
N ASN A 43 2.68 10.00 -14.56
CA ASN A 43 2.18 11.29 -15.01
C ASN A 43 2.89 12.50 -14.37
N ILE A 44 3.74 12.29 -13.36
CA ILE A 44 4.58 13.36 -12.80
C ILE A 44 5.53 13.95 -13.84
N HIS A 45 5.83 13.20 -14.89
CA HIS A 45 6.68 13.67 -15.99
C HIS A 45 5.89 14.36 -17.09
N ALA A 46 4.56 14.40 -16.98
CA ALA A 46 3.71 15.09 -17.95
C ALA A 46 3.84 16.60 -17.81
N ALA A 47 3.84 17.31 -18.95
CA ALA A 47 3.95 18.76 -18.97
C ALA A 47 2.72 19.45 -18.38
N SER A 48 1.55 18.81 -18.41
CA SER A 48 0.30 19.36 -17.90
C SER A 48 -0.59 18.25 -17.36
N GLY A 49 -1.60 18.64 -16.59
CA GLY A 49 -2.56 17.71 -16.00
C GLY A 49 -2.22 17.32 -14.57
N PRO A 50 -3.07 16.49 -13.94
CA PRO A 50 -2.84 16.06 -12.57
C PRO A 50 -1.63 15.13 -12.47
N HIS A 51 -0.87 15.28 -11.39
CA HIS A 51 0.27 14.43 -11.09
C HIS A 51 -0.08 13.50 -9.93
N CYS A 52 0.37 12.24 -10.00
CA CYS A 52 0.13 11.23 -8.98
C CYS A 52 0.62 11.76 -7.60
N PRO A 53 -0.28 11.83 -6.58
CA PRO A 53 0.11 12.36 -5.27
C PRO A 53 1.23 11.60 -4.60
N TRP A 54 1.29 10.29 -4.80
CA TRP A 54 2.31 9.45 -4.17
C TRP A 54 3.69 9.65 -4.80
N CYS A 55 3.74 9.92 -6.08
CA CYS A 55 5.00 10.17 -6.78
C CYS A 55 5.46 11.61 -6.64
N GLU A 56 4.53 12.56 -6.70
CA GLU A 56 4.83 13.99 -6.57
C GLU A 56 5.25 14.35 -5.14
N HIS A 57 4.62 13.72 -4.14
CA HIS A 57 4.92 13.92 -2.73
C HIS A 57 5.38 12.59 -2.11
N PRO A 58 6.65 12.19 -2.29
CA PRO A 58 7.10 10.87 -1.85
C PRO A 58 6.94 10.61 -0.35
N LEU A 59 7.14 11.64 0.48
CA LEU A 59 7.00 11.48 1.93
C LEU A 59 5.55 11.68 2.39
N ALA A 60 4.94 12.81 2.02
CA ALA A 60 3.57 13.14 2.46
C ALA A 60 2.51 12.29 1.74
N GLY A 61 2.79 11.81 0.54
CA GLY A 61 1.88 10.97 -0.23
C GLY A 61 2.15 9.49 -0.05
N GLY A 62 3.09 8.98 -0.84
CA GLY A 62 3.44 7.56 -0.85
C GLY A 62 3.98 7.05 0.48
N GLY A 63 4.83 7.84 1.14
CA GLY A 63 5.40 7.47 2.44
C GLY A 63 4.34 7.31 3.53
N VAL A 64 3.39 8.25 3.61
CA VAL A 64 2.28 8.18 4.56
C VAL A 64 1.37 6.99 4.25
N ALA A 65 1.05 6.78 2.98
CA ALA A 65 0.22 5.64 2.56
C ALA A 65 0.89 4.31 2.88
N PHE A 66 2.18 4.17 2.59
CA PHE A 66 2.94 2.96 2.88
C PHE A 66 3.04 2.71 4.37
N GLY A 67 3.33 3.75 5.16
CA GLY A 67 3.37 3.64 6.63
C GLY A 67 2.03 3.24 7.22
N ALA A 68 0.94 3.83 6.77
CA ALA A 68 -0.41 3.47 7.21
C ALA A 68 -0.74 2.01 6.85
N ALA A 69 -0.37 1.58 5.65
CA ALA A 69 -0.56 0.19 5.22
C ALA A 69 0.23 -0.80 6.08
N LEU A 70 1.48 -0.46 6.42
CA LEU A 70 2.30 -1.29 7.30
C LEU A 70 1.72 -1.38 8.72
N LEU A 71 1.22 -0.26 9.26
CA LEU A 71 0.55 -0.25 10.56
C LEU A 71 -0.70 -1.11 10.55
N ALA A 72 -1.50 -1.03 9.49
CA ALA A 72 -2.69 -1.85 9.31
C ALA A 72 -2.33 -3.33 9.24
N GLN A 73 -1.26 -3.68 8.52
CA GLN A 73 -0.77 -5.06 8.45
C GLN A 73 -0.33 -5.56 9.82
N TRP A 74 0.43 -4.74 10.53
CA TRP A 74 0.89 -5.08 11.88
C TRP A 74 -0.30 -5.35 12.81
N ALA A 75 -1.27 -4.45 12.80
CA ALA A 75 -2.48 -4.59 13.61
C ALA A 75 -3.27 -5.84 13.22
N ALA A 76 -3.47 -6.06 11.93
CA ALA A 76 -4.21 -7.23 11.44
C ALA A 76 -3.52 -8.55 11.77
N PHE A 77 -2.18 -8.56 11.83
CA PHE A 77 -1.42 -9.76 12.12
C PHE A 77 -1.34 -10.07 13.61
N PHE A 78 -1.10 -9.05 14.45
CA PHE A 78 -0.77 -9.25 15.87
C PHE A 78 -1.92 -8.97 16.83
N LEU A 79 -2.96 -8.24 16.44
CA LEU A 79 -4.04 -7.86 17.36
C LEU A 79 -5.28 -8.76 17.39
N PRO A 80 -5.58 -9.67 16.43
CA PRO A 80 -6.85 -10.41 16.44
C PRO A 80 -6.85 -11.55 17.44
N ASN A 81 -6.87 -11.23 18.72
CA ASN A 81 -6.90 -12.21 19.82
C ASN A 81 -8.33 -12.55 20.28
N HIS A 82 -9.31 -11.75 19.85
CA HIS A 82 -10.68 -11.83 20.36
C HIS A 82 -11.70 -12.35 19.34
N VAL A 83 -11.30 -12.59 18.10
CA VAL A 83 -12.17 -13.12 17.06
C VAL A 83 -11.77 -14.56 16.73
N SER A 84 -12.75 -15.34 16.29
CA SER A 84 -12.51 -16.74 15.90
C SER A 84 -11.54 -16.84 14.73
N PHE A 85 -11.63 -15.90 13.78
CA PHE A 85 -10.73 -15.79 12.66
C PHE A 85 -9.45 -15.09 13.10
N GLY A 86 -8.31 -15.60 12.69
CA GLY A 86 -7.02 -14.99 13.03
C GLY A 86 -6.24 -15.75 14.10
N LYS A 87 -6.74 -16.89 14.57
CA LYS A 87 -6.01 -17.73 15.53
C LYS A 87 -4.87 -18.50 14.88
N ARG A 88 -5.05 -18.89 13.61
CA ARG A 88 -4.04 -19.64 12.85
C ARG A 88 -3.10 -18.69 12.13
N LEU A 89 -1.86 -19.12 11.94
CA LEU A 89 -0.83 -18.31 11.30
C LEU A 89 -1.23 -17.89 9.88
N TRP A 90 -1.76 -18.81 9.07
CA TRP A 90 -2.16 -18.47 7.70
C TRP A 90 -3.29 -17.45 7.65
N GLN A 91 -4.20 -17.49 8.63
CA GLN A 91 -5.28 -16.50 8.73
C GLN A 91 -4.74 -15.10 9.04
N ARG A 92 -3.74 -15.03 9.92
CA ARG A 92 -3.07 -13.76 10.23
C ARG A 92 -2.34 -13.19 9.00
N CYS A 93 -1.68 -14.06 8.25
CA CYS A 93 -1.05 -13.65 6.99
C CYS A 93 -2.08 -13.14 5.99
N ALA A 94 -3.20 -13.85 5.83
CA ALA A 94 -4.28 -13.44 4.94
C ALA A 94 -4.86 -12.09 5.34
N LEU A 95 -5.10 -11.88 6.64
CA LEU A 95 -5.59 -10.59 7.14
C LEU A 95 -4.59 -9.46 6.86
N ALA A 96 -3.31 -9.70 7.08
CA ALA A 96 -2.27 -8.72 6.82
C ALA A 96 -2.18 -8.37 5.33
N VAL A 97 -2.24 -9.37 4.46
CA VAL A 97 -2.19 -9.16 3.00
C VAL A 97 -3.41 -8.37 2.52
N VAL A 98 -4.59 -8.62 3.07
CA VAL A 98 -5.81 -7.88 2.71
C VAL A 98 -5.81 -6.47 3.33
N ALA A 99 -5.31 -6.32 4.55
CA ALA A 99 -5.27 -5.03 5.24
C ALA A 99 -4.41 -4.00 4.49
N PHE A 100 -3.35 -4.44 3.84
CA PHE A 100 -2.43 -3.54 3.13
C PHE A 100 -3.15 -2.75 2.02
N PRO A 101 -3.80 -3.38 1.02
CA PRO A 101 -4.47 -2.62 -0.02
C PRO A 101 -5.68 -1.83 0.49
N LEU A 102 -6.38 -2.33 1.51
CA LEU A 102 -7.51 -1.60 2.08
C LEU A 102 -7.07 -0.30 2.74
N ALA A 103 -6.02 -0.34 3.55
CA ALA A 103 -5.48 0.86 4.19
C ALA A 103 -4.87 1.81 3.16
N ALA A 104 -4.11 1.30 2.21
CA ALA A 104 -3.51 2.10 1.15
C ALA A 104 -4.58 2.77 0.30
N ALA A 105 -5.67 2.06 -0.04
CA ALA A 105 -6.79 2.62 -0.79
C ALA A 105 -7.50 3.73 -0.01
N ALA A 106 -7.72 3.53 1.29
CA ALA A 106 -8.36 4.54 2.13
C ALA A 106 -7.53 5.83 2.17
N VAL A 107 -6.23 5.71 2.39
CA VAL A 107 -5.31 6.86 2.39
C VAL A 107 -5.27 7.52 1.02
N ALA A 108 -5.20 6.72 -0.04
CA ALA A 108 -5.17 7.22 -1.42
C ALA A 108 -6.43 8.03 -1.76
N LEU A 109 -7.60 7.54 -1.35
CA LEU A 109 -8.86 8.26 -1.56
C LEU A 109 -8.85 9.61 -0.85
N VAL A 110 -8.45 9.63 0.42
CA VAL A 110 -8.37 10.88 1.19
C VAL A 110 -7.38 11.85 0.54
N GLN A 111 -6.19 11.38 0.19
CA GLN A 111 -5.16 12.21 -0.43
C GLN A 111 -5.60 12.74 -1.80
N GLY A 112 -6.20 11.88 -2.62
CA GLY A 112 -6.70 12.27 -3.93
C GLY A 112 -7.80 13.32 -3.86
N LEU A 113 -8.69 13.22 -2.88
CA LEU A 113 -9.75 14.19 -2.66
C LEU A 113 -9.19 15.51 -2.11
N VAL A 114 -8.28 15.43 -1.13
CA VAL A 114 -7.67 16.63 -0.51
C VAL A 114 -6.86 17.42 -1.53
N TRP A 115 -6.09 16.73 -2.37
CA TRP A 115 -5.25 17.38 -3.38
C TRP A 115 -5.93 17.57 -4.74
N GLY A 116 -7.19 17.17 -4.85
CA GLY A 116 -7.96 17.39 -6.08
C GLY A 116 -7.49 16.58 -7.29
N TYR A 117 -6.94 15.40 -7.08
CA TYR A 117 -6.37 14.59 -8.16
C TYR A 117 -7.42 14.17 -9.19
N TRP A 118 -8.62 13.81 -8.74
CA TRP A 118 -9.70 13.35 -9.61
C TRP A 118 -10.68 14.45 -10.03
N GLN A 119 -10.39 15.67 -9.70
CA GLN A 119 -11.27 16.81 -10.04
C GLN A 119 -10.91 17.47 -11.36
#